data_e7dc42ed0795ab4a4764ae0fb7b1bad3
#
_entry.id   e7dc42ed0795ab4a4764ae0fb7b1bad3
#
_cell.length_a   1.000
_cell.length_b   1.000
_cell.length_c   1.000
_cell.angle_alpha   90.00
_cell.angle_beta   90.00
_cell.angle_gamma   90.00
#
_symmetry.space_group_name_H-M   'P 1'
#
loop_
_entity.id
_entity.type
_entity.pdbx_description
1 polymer ?
#
loop_
_entity_poly.entity_id
_entity_poly.type
_entity_poly.pdbx_seq_one_letter_code
_entity_poly.pdbx_strand_id
1 'polypeptide(L)'
;ILGADKTRLSKRHGATSVDQYRQLGYLPQALVNFLALLGWAPSGEQELFSTAELIQEFSMEHVAKNPDVFDVDKLNWINQQYIRALNPEEYCTWSMPYVIAAGYATEQESPERLAWLKKVILMSQEYITYLSQVPEQISMYFTDEFEFENAEAQAVLQEDTAAAVIELFLEKLQAAETLEAAAVQQALKATVKETKLGGKKVYMPIRVALTGNMHGPDLTQIIPLFGLNRTIERINGSMKKI
;
A
#
# COMPACT_ATOMS: atom_id res chain seq x y z
N ILE A 1 4.23 19.66 -25.37
CA ILE A 1 4.18 19.26 -23.95
C ILE A 1 5.37 19.87 -23.25
N LEU A 2 5.16 20.48 -22.10
CA LEU A 2 6.15 21.13 -21.24
C LEU A 2 6.39 20.31 -19.98
N GLY A 3 7.60 20.41 -19.42
CA GLY A 3 7.88 19.98 -18.05
C GLY A 3 7.38 20.99 -17.01
N ALA A 4 7.51 20.66 -15.72
CA ALA A 4 7.12 21.55 -14.63
C ALA A 4 7.85 22.90 -14.64
N ASP A 5 9.05 22.95 -15.22
CA ASP A 5 9.85 24.18 -15.41
C ASP A 5 9.42 24.99 -16.65
N LYS A 6 8.31 24.63 -17.28
CA LYS A 6 7.76 25.24 -18.51
C LYS A 6 8.70 25.17 -19.73
N THR A 7 9.74 24.37 -19.69
CA THR A 7 10.55 24.05 -20.87
C THR A 7 10.02 22.79 -21.56
N ARG A 8 10.45 22.55 -22.80
CA ARG A 8 10.03 21.34 -23.54
C ARG A 8 10.35 20.08 -22.74
N LEU A 9 9.36 19.19 -22.58
CA LEU A 9 9.52 17.90 -21.90
C LEU A 9 10.70 17.11 -22.49
N SER A 10 11.58 16.63 -21.63
CA SER A 10 12.81 15.92 -21.98
C SER A 10 13.23 14.96 -20.88
N LYS A 11 14.19 14.08 -21.13
CA LYS A 11 14.72 13.07 -20.19
C LYS A 11 15.16 13.63 -18.83
N ARG A 12 15.53 14.90 -18.74
CA ARG A 12 15.88 15.54 -17.46
C ARG A 12 14.68 15.75 -16.51
N HIS A 13 13.46 15.61 -17.01
CA HIS A 13 12.22 15.73 -16.23
C HIS A 13 11.74 14.39 -15.66
N GLY A 14 12.56 13.33 -15.73
CA GLY A 14 12.20 12.00 -15.27
C GLY A 14 11.76 11.05 -16.37
N ALA A 15 10.79 10.21 -16.11
CA ALA A 15 10.25 9.29 -17.10
C ALA A 15 9.56 10.07 -18.24
N THR A 16 9.93 9.78 -19.49
CA THR A 16 9.43 10.49 -20.69
C THR A 16 9.03 9.55 -21.82
N SER A 17 9.17 8.25 -21.63
CA SER A 17 8.74 7.24 -22.59
C SER A 17 7.67 6.33 -21.98
N VAL A 18 6.78 5.84 -22.83
CA VAL A 18 5.73 4.88 -22.41
C VAL A 18 6.35 3.65 -21.74
N ASP A 19 7.50 3.17 -22.21
CA ASP A 19 8.17 2.01 -21.64
C ASP A 19 8.67 2.26 -20.20
N GLN A 20 9.16 3.46 -19.89
CA GLN A 20 9.54 3.82 -18.53
C GLN A 20 8.34 3.82 -17.56
N TYR A 21 7.19 4.36 -17.98
CA TYR A 21 5.96 4.30 -17.19
C TYR A 21 5.46 2.87 -17.01
N ARG A 22 5.55 2.05 -18.06
CA ARG A 22 5.25 0.62 -17.99
C ARG A 22 6.15 -0.09 -16.98
N GLN A 23 7.46 0.15 -16.98
CA GLN A 23 8.41 -0.44 -16.02
C GLN A 23 8.12 -0.01 -14.59
N LEU A 24 7.70 1.23 -14.36
CA LEU A 24 7.24 1.71 -13.06
C LEU A 24 5.89 1.10 -12.65
N GLY A 25 5.13 0.52 -13.56
CA GLY A 25 3.85 -0.10 -13.26
C GLY A 25 2.67 0.85 -13.27
N TYR A 26 2.71 1.86 -14.14
CA TYR A 26 1.51 2.61 -14.48
C TYR A 26 0.60 1.75 -15.35
N LEU A 27 -0.69 1.78 -15.05
CA LEU A 27 -1.69 1.06 -15.84
C LEU A 27 -1.88 1.76 -17.20
N PRO A 28 -1.93 0.99 -18.31
CA PRO A 28 -2.06 1.59 -19.64
C PRO A 28 -3.30 2.47 -19.77
N GLN A 29 -4.42 2.07 -19.16
CA GLN A 29 -5.67 2.85 -19.17
C GLN A 29 -5.52 4.19 -18.45
N ALA A 30 -4.80 4.22 -17.33
CA ALA A 30 -4.53 5.45 -16.58
C ALA A 30 -3.64 6.41 -17.38
N LEU A 31 -2.62 5.88 -18.04
CA LEU A 31 -1.74 6.68 -18.89
C LEU A 31 -2.50 7.24 -20.10
N VAL A 32 -3.35 6.46 -20.75
CA VAL A 32 -4.21 6.91 -21.85
C VAL A 32 -5.17 8.01 -21.38
N ASN A 33 -5.82 7.82 -20.24
CA ASN A 33 -6.72 8.83 -19.66
C ASN A 33 -5.96 10.14 -19.39
N PHE A 34 -4.81 10.08 -18.74
CA PHE A 34 -4.00 11.26 -18.46
C PHE A 34 -3.56 11.98 -19.75
N LEU A 35 -3.06 11.23 -20.75
CA LEU A 35 -2.62 11.79 -22.02
C LEU A 35 -3.77 12.40 -22.82
N ALA A 36 -4.98 11.84 -22.74
CA ALA A 36 -6.16 12.44 -23.35
C ALA A 36 -6.47 13.81 -22.75
N LEU A 37 -6.42 13.93 -21.41
CA LEU A 37 -6.65 15.20 -20.71
C LEU A 37 -5.54 16.23 -20.93
N LEU A 38 -4.39 15.81 -21.43
CA LEU A 38 -3.28 16.70 -21.71
C LEU A 38 -3.55 17.52 -23.00
N GLY A 39 -4.23 18.62 -22.81
CA GLY A 39 -4.63 19.54 -23.90
C GLY A 39 -6.06 19.34 -24.41
N TRP A 40 -6.80 18.32 -23.97
CA TRP A 40 -8.23 18.18 -24.24
C TRP A 40 -9.05 18.50 -22.99
N ALA A 41 -10.09 19.32 -23.15
CA ALA A 41 -11.03 19.63 -22.09
C ALA A 41 -12.36 18.87 -22.33
N PRO A 42 -12.77 17.97 -21.41
CA PRO A 42 -14.08 17.35 -21.47
C PRO A 42 -15.20 18.38 -21.26
N SER A 43 -16.43 18.02 -21.63
CA SER A 43 -17.58 18.91 -21.51
C SER A 43 -18.01 19.18 -20.06
N GLY A 44 -17.45 18.47 -19.07
CA GLY A 44 -17.74 18.56 -17.64
C GLY A 44 -16.49 18.57 -16.79
N GLU A 45 -16.66 18.31 -15.49
CA GLU A 45 -15.56 18.27 -14.49
C GLU A 45 -14.97 16.86 -14.32
N GLN A 46 -15.38 15.89 -15.14
CA GLN A 46 -14.90 14.51 -15.04
C GLN A 46 -13.43 14.43 -15.44
N GLU A 47 -12.63 13.72 -14.65
CA GLU A 47 -11.21 13.50 -14.90
C GLU A 47 -10.84 12.01 -15.05
N LEU A 48 -11.72 11.10 -14.63
CA LEU A 48 -11.52 9.66 -14.74
C LEU A 48 -12.49 9.10 -15.78
N PHE A 49 -11.93 8.58 -16.86
CA PHE A 49 -12.67 8.06 -18.01
C PHE A 49 -12.24 6.63 -18.32
N SER A 50 -13.17 5.71 -18.44
CA SER A 50 -12.87 4.44 -19.09
C SER A 50 -12.46 4.68 -20.56
N THR A 51 -11.77 3.72 -21.15
CA THR A 51 -11.41 3.80 -22.59
C THR A 51 -12.65 3.94 -23.48
N ALA A 52 -13.76 3.34 -23.09
CA ALA A 52 -15.02 3.44 -23.83
C ALA A 52 -15.61 4.86 -23.77
N GLU A 53 -15.61 5.48 -22.60
CA GLU A 53 -16.03 6.88 -22.43
C GLU A 53 -15.13 7.84 -23.20
N LEU A 54 -13.80 7.64 -23.16
CA LEU A 54 -12.86 8.44 -23.94
C LEU A 54 -13.15 8.37 -25.45
N ILE A 55 -13.45 7.17 -25.98
CA ILE A 55 -13.81 7.00 -27.39
C ILE A 55 -15.09 7.77 -27.76
N GLN A 56 -16.04 7.88 -26.83
CA GLN A 56 -17.31 8.56 -27.07
C GLN A 56 -17.19 10.09 -26.93
N GLU A 57 -16.40 10.57 -25.97
CA GLU A 57 -16.37 11.99 -25.61
C GLU A 57 -15.23 12.77 -26.24
N PHE A 58 -14.11 12.09 -26.56
CA PHE A 58 -12.94 12.76 -27.11
C PHE A 58 -13.24 13.40 -28.47
N SER A 59 -13.01 14.70 -28.57
CA SER A 59 -13.18 15.47 -29.80
C SER A 59 -11.94 16.33 -30.04
N MET A 60 -11.43 16.30 -31.28
CA MET A 60 -10.33 17.17 -31.71
C MET A 60 -10.68 18.66 -31.68
N GLU A 61 -11.96 19.00 -31.70
CA GLU A 61 -12.44 20.38 -31.63
C GLU A 61 -12.19 21.01 -30.26
N HIS A 62 -12.17 20.18 -29.20
CA HIS A 62 -11.92 20.60 -27.82
C HIS A 62 -10.44 20.50 -27.42
N VAL A 63 -9.54 20.21 -28.37
CA VAL A 63 -8.10 20.17 -28.09
C VAL A 63 -7.52 21.58 -28.14
N ALA A 64 -6.91 22.00 -27.02
CA ALA A 64 -6.28 23.32 -26.92
C ALA A 64 -5.04 23.42 -27.84
N LYS A 65 -4.84 24.59 -28.45
CA LYS A 65 -3.65 24.88 -29.28
C LYS A 65 -2.42 25.26 -28.45
N ASN A 66 -2.62 25.62 -27.20
CA ASN A 66 -1.54 26.00 -26.28
C ASN A 66 -0.80 24.77 -25.74
N PRO A 67 0.51 24.88 -25.50
CA PRO A 67 1.25 23.79 -24.88
C PRO A 67 0.80 23.59 -23.44
N ASP A 68 0.60 22.34 -23.07
CA ASP A 68 0.21 21.95 -21.71
C ASP A 68 1.39 21.38 -20.91
N VAL A 69 1.32 21.48 -19.59
CA VAL A 69 2.35 20.98 -18.67
C VAL A 69 2.07 19.53 -18.31
N PHE A 70 3.08 18.67 -18.47
CA PHE A 70 3.02 17.28 -18.01
C PHE A 70 3.09 17.24 -16.47
N ASP A 71 1.93 17.19 -15.85
CA ASP A 71 1.77 17.14 -14.40
C ASP A 71 1.88 15.69 -13.91
N VAL A 72 3.03 15.35 -13.32
CA VAL A 72 3.30 14.00 -12.79
C VAL A 72 2.42 13.69 -11.59
N ASP A 73 2.08 14.69 -10.78
CA ASP A 73 1.24 14.46 -9.59
C ASP A 73 -0.20 14.13 -10.00
N LYS A 74 -0.70 14.79 -11.05
CA LYS A 74 -1.99 14.44 -11.64
C LYS A 74 -1.98 13.05 -12.26
N LEU A 75 -0.92 12.67 -12.98
CA LEU A 75 -0.77 11.29 -13.50
C LEU A 75 -0.75 10.27 -12.37
N ASN A 76 -0.01 10.55 -11.31
CA ASN A 76 0.08 9.72 -10.12
C ASN A 76 -1.30 9.51 -9.49
N TRP A 77 -2.04 10.59 -9.29
CA TRP A 77 -3.40 10.53 -8.75
C TRP A 77 -4.34 9.72 -9.63
N ILE A 78 -4.36 9.95 -10.94
CA ILE A 78 -5.16 9.18 -11.89
C ILE A 78 -4.79 7.69 -11.78
N ASN A 79 -3.51 7.35 -11.86
CA ASN A 79 -3.07 5.96 -11.81
C ASN A 79 -3.47 5.27 -10.50
N GLN A 80 -3.37 5.96 -9.37
CA GLN A 80 -3.83 5.46 -8.08
C GLN A 80 -5.33 5.15 -8.08
N GLN A 81 -6.17 6.01 -8.69
CA GLN A 81 -7.60 5.76 -8.79
C GLN A 81 -7.90 4.49 -9.62
N TYR A 82 -7.19 4.31 -10.74
CA TYR A 82 -7.32 3.11 -11.56
C TYR A 82 -6.86 1.86 -10.84
N ILE A 83 -5.76 1.91 -10.07
CA ILE A 83 -5.27 0.80 -9.26
C ILE A 83 -6.33 0.40 -8.21
N ARG A 84 -6.89 1.38 -7.50
CA ARG A 84 -7.94 1.14 -6.49
C ARG A 84 -9.23 0.56 -7.08
N ALA A 85 -9.52 0.87 -8.34
CA ALA A 85 -10.69 0.37 -9.04
C ALA A 85 -10.52 -1.07 -9.59
N LEU A 86 -9.30 -1.61 -9.63
CA LEU A 86 -9.06 -3.00 -10.04
C LEU A 86 -9.72 -3.96 -9.05
N ASN A 87 -10.35 -5.01 -9.57
CA ASN A 87 -10.77 -6.09 -8.71
C ASN A 87 -9.56 -6.88 -8.13
N PRO A 88 -9.74 -7.64 -7.04
CA PRO A 88 -8.63 -8.33 -6.38
C PRO A 88 -7.78 -9.23 -7.28
N GLU A 89 -8.39 -9.94 -8.22
CA GLU A 89 -7.67 -10.85 -9.13
C GLU A 89 -6.84 -10.08 -10.16
N GLU A 90 -7.41 -9.03 -10.73
CA GLU A 90 -6.70 -8.14 -11.66
C GLU A 90 -5.52 -7.46 -10.96
N TYR A 91 -5.76 -6.90 -9.77
CA TYR A 91 -4.69 -6.25 -9.00
C TYR A 91 -3.54 -7.21 -8.68
N CYS A 92 -3.84 -8.41 -8.21
CA CYS A 92 -2.83 -9.43 -7.96
C CYS A 92 -2.07 -9.82 -9.24
N THR A 93 -2.78 -9.97 -10.37
CA THR A 93 -2.18 -10.32 -11.66
C THR A 93 -1.20 -9.24 -12.13
N TRP A 94 -1.58 -7.98 -12.05
CA TRP A 94 -0.74 -6.85 -12.41
C TRP A 94 0.46 -6.66 -11.46
N SER A 95 0.30 -6.98 -10.18
CA SER A 95 1.33 -6.81 -9.14
C SER A 95 2.36 -7.93 -9.13
N MET A 96 1.97 -9.16 -9.48
CA MET A 96 2.79 -10.36 -9.34
C MET A 96 4.17 -10.27 -10.02
N PRO A 97 4.33 -9.71 -11.23
CA PRO A 97 5.64 -9.57 -11.84
C PRO A 97 6.65 -8.77 -10.99
N TYR A 98 6.19 -7.74 -10.27
CA TYR A 98 7.04 -6.95 -9.38
C TYR A 98 7.41 -7.70 -8.11
N VAL A 99 6.49 -8.50 -7.58
CA VAL A 99 6.71 -9.37 -6.41
C VAL A 99 7.72 -10.47 -6.71
N ILE A 100 7.65 -11.06 -7.91
CA ILE A 100 8.62 -12.05 -8.41
C ILE A 100 9.99 -11.39 -8.62
N ALA A 101 10.03 -10.22 -9.24
CA ALA A 101 11.27 -9.47 -9.48
C ALA A 101 11.99 -9.09 -8.19
N ALA A 102 11.24 -8.85 -7.10
CA ALA A 102 11.77 -8.60 -5.76
C ALA A 102 12.24 -9.88 -5.02
N GLY A 103 12.03 -11.07 -5.59
CA GLY A 103 12.38 -12.34 -4.99
C GLY A 103 11.43 -12.81 -3.89
N TYR A 104 10.23 -12.24 -3.78
CA TYR A 104 9.23 -12.61 -2.77
C TYR A 104 8.31 -13.76 -3.22
N ALA A 105 8.28 -14.04 -4.51
CA ALA A 105 7.56 -15.14 -5.13
C ALA A 105 8.35 -15.71 -6.31
N THR A 106 7.92 -16.88 -6.78
CA THR A 106 8.40 -17.53 -7.99
C THR A 106 7.26 -17.70 -8.99
N GLU A 107 7.57 -18.09 -10.22
CA GLU A 107 6.53 -18.39 -11.23
C GLU A 107 5.70 -19.63 -10.88
N GLN A 108 6.21 -20.51 -10.01
CA GLN A 108 5.59 -21.78 -9.62
C GLN A 108 5.45 -21.84 -8.09
N GLU A 109 4.38 -21.25 -7.59
CA GLU A 109 4.04 -21.33 -6.17
C GLU A 109 3.02 -22.44 -5.88
N SER A 110 3.03 -23.01 -4.66
CA SER A 110 1.95 -23.90 -4.24
C SER A 110 0.62 -23.14 -4.17
N PRO A 111 -0.53 -23.81 -4.32
CA PRO A 111 -1.84 -23.16 -4.21
C PRO A 111 -2.02 -22.40 -2.89
N GLU A 112 -1.53 -22.94 -1.78
CA GLU A 112 -1.61 -22.35 -0.44
C GLU A 112 -0.75 -21.08 -0.36
N ARG A 113 0.49 -21.15 -0.89
CA ARG A 113 1.40 -20.00 -0.93
C ARG A 113 0.86 -18.89 -1.82
N LEU A 114 0.32 -19.25 -2.98
CA LEU A 114 -0.29 -18.29 -3.89
C LEU A 114 -1.51 -17.60 -3.26
N ALA A 115 -2.36 -18.34 -2.55
CA ALA A 115 -3.51 -17.79 -1.84
C ALA A 115 -3.08 -16.80 -0.74
N TRP A 116 -2.00 -17.11 -0.02
CA TRP A 116 -1.42 -16.21 0.97
C TRP A 116 -0.80 -14.97 0.31
N LEU A 117 -0.01 -15.13 -0.75
CA LEU A 117 0.60 -14.04 -1.51
C LEU A 117 -0.45 -13.06 -2.02
N LYS A 118 -1.56 -13.54 -2.58
CA LYS A 118 -2.67 -12.68 -3.02
C LYS A 118 -3.21 -11.82 -1.88
N LYS A 119 -3.42 -12.40 -0.70
CA LYS A 119 -3.86 -11.65 0.48
C LYS A 119 -2.86 -10.58 0.90
N VAL A 120 -1.57 -10.90 0.90
CA VAL A 120 -0.49 -9.95 1.24
C VAL A 120 -0.42 -8.81 0.21
N ILE A 121 -0.46 -9.13 -1.08
CA ILE A 121 -0.45 -8.14 -2.17
C ILE A 121 -1.62 -7.16 -2.02
N LEU A 122 -2.83 -7.67 -1.73
CA LEU A 122 -4.02 -6.83 -1.54
C LEU A 122 -3.87 -5.79 -0.42
N MET A 123 -3.02 -6.03 0.59
CA MET A 123 -2.77 -5.05 1.64
C MET A 123 -2.11 -3.76 1.14
N SER A 124 -1.51 -3.76 -0.05
CA SER A 124 -0.84 -2.60 -0.62
C SER A 124 -1.72 -1.75 -1.54
N GLN A 125 -2.87 -2.26 -2.00
CA GLN A 125 -3.66 -1.64 -3.08
C GLN A 125 -4.07 -0.18 -2.80
N GLU A 126 -4.41 0.14 -1.57
CA GLU A 126 -4.82 1.50 -1.16
C GLU A 126 -3.64 2.48 -0.99
N TYR A 127 -2.42 1.96 -0.85
CA TYR A 127 -1.24 2.73 -0.41
C TYR A 127 -0.25 3.03 -1.51
N ILE A 128 -0.42 2.46 -2.72
CA ILE A 128 0.52 2.63 -3.82
C ILE A 128 -0.01 3.57 -4.90
N THR A 129 0.91 4.20 -5.58
CA THR A 129 0.67 5.08 -6.73
C THR A 129 0.90 4.36 -8.05
N TYR A 130 1.86 3.42 -8.09
CA TYR A 130 2.18 2.58 -9.23
C TYR A 130 2.71 1.22 -8.74
N LEU A 131 2.57 0.18 -9.57
CA LEU A 131 2.72 -1.21 -9.14
C LEU A 131 4.12 -1.60 -8.67
N SER A 132 5.18 -0.92 -9.13
CA SER A 132 6.54 -1.23 -8.65
C SER A 132 6.77 -0.87 -7.18
N GLN A 133 5.83 -0.17 -6.53
CA GLN A 133 5.87 0.10 -5.09
C GLN A 133 5.35 -1.08 -4.24
N VAL A 134 4.66 -2.05 -4.86
CA VAL A 134 4.09 -3.20 -4.14
C VAL A 134 5.12 -3.94 -3.30
N PRO A 135 6.31 -4.31 -3.82
CA PRO A 135 7.29 -5.04 -3.02
C PRO A 135 7.72 -4.30 -1.75
N GLU A 136 7.91 -2.99 -1.82
CA GLU A 136 8.26 -2.16 -0.67
C GLU A 136 7.16 -2.21 0.40
N GLN A 137 5.90 -2.02 -0.01
CA GLN A 137 4.75 -2.01 0.89
C GLN A 137 4.49 -3.34 1.60
N ILE A 138 4.85 -4.45 0.96
CA ILE A 138 4.66 -5.80 1.53
C ILE A 138 5.95 -6.39 2.12
N SER A 139 7.07 -5.69 2.08
CA SER A 139 8.39 -6.19 2.49
C SER A 139 8.40 -6.79 3.90
N MET A 140 7.64 -6.20 4.81
CA MET A 140 7.53 -6.67 6.20
C MET A 140 7.07 -8.12 6.34
N TYR A 141 6.40 -8.69 5.33
CA TYR A 141 5.99 -10.10 5.34
C TYR A 141 7.08 -11.07 4.88
N PHE A 142 8.20 -10.58 4.34
CA PHE A 142 9.27 -11.39 3.73
C PHE A 142 10.63 -11.20 4.40
N THR A 143 10.83 -10.11 5.13
CA THR A 143 12.07 -9.81 5.84
C THR A 143 11.86 -9.84 7.35
N ASP A 144 12.88 -10.27 8.08
CA ASP A 144 12.93 -10.18 9.54
C ASP A 144 13.62 -8.89 10.01
N GLU A 145 14.15 -8.11 9.08
CA GLU A 145 14.64 -6.78 9.36
C GLU A 145 13.49 -5.90 9.86
N PHE A 146 13.79 -5.17 10.93
CA PHE A 146 12.81 -4.32 11.59
C PHE A 146 13.47 -2.96 11.84
N GLU A 147 12.90 -1.93 11.25
CA GLU A 147 13.28 -0.55 11.50
C GLU A 147 12.05 0.26 11.93
N PHE A 148 12.28 1.25 12.77
CA PHE A 148 11.23 2.21 13.10
C PHE A 148 11.15 3.27 12.01
N GLU A 149 9.93 3.61 11.61
CA GLU A 149 9.62 4.66 10.64
C GLU A 149 10.30 6.00 10.99
N ASN A 150 10.31 6.31 12.29
CA ASN A 150 10.90 7.55 12.83
C ASN A 150 11.09 7.45 14.35
N ALA A 151 11.67 8.49 14.95
CA ALA A 151 11.89 8.57 16.39
C ALA A 151 10.58 8.60 17.20
N GLU A 152 9.48 9.12 16.65
CA GLU A 152 8.16 9.14 17.33
C GLU A 152 7.61 7.73 17.45
N ALA A 153 7.74 6.90 16.41
CA ALA A 153 7.35 5.50 16.47
C ALA A 153 8.14 4.76 17.57
N GLN A 154 9.44 4.96 17.64
CA GLN A 154 10.26 4.36 18.70
C GLN A 154 9.83 4.84 20.10
N ALA A 155 9.53 6.13 20.28
CA ALA A 155 9.09 6.71 21.54
C ALA A 155 7.77 6.10 22.06
N VAL A 156 6.88 5.65 21.16
CA VAL A 156 5.63 4.97 21.56
C VAL A 156 5.91 3.71 22.38
N LEU A 157 6.96 2.97 22.06
CA LEU A 157 7.32 1.74 22.78
C LEU A 157 8.06 2.01 24.10
N GLN A 158 8.60 3.23 24.27
CA GLN A 158 9.26 3.67 25.49
C GLN A 158 8.28 4.23 26.54
N GLU A 159 6.98 4.37 26.19
CA GLU A 159 5.95 4.76 27.17
C GLU A 159 5.80 3.70 28.27
N ASP A 160 5.64 4.15 29.55
CA ASP A 160 5.55 3.29 30.73
C ASP A 160 4.53 2.16 30.63
N THR A 161 3.46 2.35 29.84
CA THR A 161 2.38 1.39 29.66
C THR A 161 2.59 0.42 28.50
N ALA A 162 3.53 0.70 27.59
CA ALA A 162 3.66 -0.01 26.33
C ALA A 162 3.99 -1.51 26.53
N ALA A 163 4.98 -1.82 27.38
CA ALA A 163 5.38 -3.20 27.66
C ALA A 163 4.22 -4.04 28.23
N ALA A 164 3.53 -3.52 29.25
CA ALA A 164 2.40 -4.22 29.86
C ALA A 164 1.23 -4.44 28.90
N VAL A 165 0.95 -3.46 28.03
CA VAL A 165 -0.07 -3.58 26.98
C VAL A 165 0.29 -4.68 25.99
N ILE A 166 1.54 -4.72 25.53
CA ILE A 166 2.03 -5.70 24.56
C ILE A 166 2.00 -7.11 25.15
N GLU A 167 2.51 -7.30 26.38
CA GLU A 167 2.49 -8.59 27.07
C GLU A 167 1.07 -9.13 27.22
N LEU A 168 0.15 -8.30 27.71
CA LEU A 168 -1.25 -8.68 27.86
C LEU A 168 -1.90 -9.03 26.52
N PHE A 169 -1.63 -8.23 25.47
CA PHE A 169 -2.13 -8.53 24.13
C PHE A 169 -1.63 -9.88 23.61
N LEU A 170 -0.34 -10.16 23.76
CA LEU A 170 0.24 -11.45 23.34
C LEU A 170 -0.36 -12.62 24.13
N GLU A 171 -0.60 -12.47 25.46
CA GLU A 171 -1.30 -13.47 26.26
C GLU A 171 -2.70 -13.76 25.70
N LYS A 172 -3.49 -12.72 25.43
CA LYS A 172 -4.84 -12.90 24.86
C LYS A 172 -4.81 -13.51 23.46
N LEU A 173 -3.83 -13.12 22.64
CA LEU A 173 -3.67 -13.66 21.30
C LEU A 173 -3.27 -15.14 21.30
N GLN A 174 -2.38 -15.55 22.22
CA GLN A 174 -1.95 -16.94 22.38
C GLN A 174 -3.07 -17.84 22.92
N ALA A 175 -3.97 -17.28 23.74
CA ALA A 175 -5.12 -18.00 24.26
C ALA A 175 -6.26 -18.18 23.23
N ALA A 176 -6.19 -17.53 22.08
CA ALA A 176 -7.21 -17.63 21.04
C ALA A 176 -7.12 -18.98 20.30
N GLU A 177 -8.26 -19.62 20.04
CA GLU A 177 -8.33 -20.89 19.31
C GLU A 177 -7.95 -20.74 17.83
N THR A 178 -8.15 -19.58 17.26
CA THR A 178 -7.85 -19.26 15.86
C THR A 178 -7.11 -17.93 15.77
N LEU A 179 -6.48 -17.67 14.63
CA LEU A 179 -5.82 -16.38 14.35
C LEU A 179 -6.57 -15.58 13.27
N GLU A 180 -7.88 -15.73 13.21
CA GLU A 180 -8.71 -14.96 12.28
C GLU A 180 -8.94 -13.52 12.78
N ALA A 181 -9.36 -12.64 11.88
CA ALA A 181 -9.60 -11.22 12.18
C ALA A 181 -10.51 -11.00 13.42
N ALA A 182 -11.53 -11.84 13.59
CA ALA A 182 -12.44 -11.78 14.73
C ALA A 182 -11.73 -12.07 16.06
N ALA A 183 -10.86 -13.07 16.09
CA ALA A 183 -10.08 -13.44 17.29
C ALA A 183 -9.06 -12.34 17.65
N VAL A 184 -8.36 -11.79 16.65
CA VAL A 184 -7.46 -10.64 16.86
C VAL A 184 -8.22 -9.44 17.40
N GLN A 185 -9.40 -9.13 16.86
CA GLN A 185 -10.26 -8.06 17.35
C GLN A 185 -10.71 -8.29 18.81
N GLN A 186 -11.02 -9.53 19.18
CA GLN A 186 -11.37 -9.87 20.57
C GLN A 186 -10.18 -9.69 21.51
N ALA A 187 -8.98 -10.15 21.12
CA ALA A 187 -7.76 -9.96 21.91
C ALA A 187 -7.47 -8.46 22.13
N LEU A 188 -7.57 -7.63 21.09
CA LEU A 188 -7.40 -6.18 21.19
C LEU A 188 -8.42 -5.55 22.15
N LYS A 189 -9.70 -5.89 22.00
CA LYS A 189 -10.78 -5.37 22.88
C LYS A 189 -10.61 -5.84 24.33
N ALA A 190 -10.20 -7.08 24.55
CA ALA A 190 -9.92 -7.61 25.89
C ALA A 190 -8.76 -6.85 26.54
N THR A 191 -7.69 -6.56 25.79
CA THR A 191 -6.56 -5.74 26.25
C THR A 191 -7.00 -4.33 26.66
N VAL A 192 -7.81 -3.65 25.84
CA VAL A 192 -8.37 -2.33 26.17
C VAL A 192 -9.19 -2.39 27.47
N LYS A 193 -10.05 -3.39 27.61
CA LYS A 193 -10.93 -3.55 28.79
C LYS A 193 -10.14 -3.79 30.07
N GLU A 194 -9.11 -4.64 30.01
CA GLU A 194 -8.33 -5.06 31.17
C GLU A 194 -7.34 -3.96 31.59
N THR A 195 -6.68 -3.29 30.66
CA THR A 195 -5.77 -2.18 30.95
C THR A 195 -6.50 -0.91 31.36
N LYS A 196 -7.78 -0.75 31.01
CA LYS A 196 -8.58 0.48 31.16
C LYS A 196 -7.97 1.69 30.45
N LEU A 197 -7.07 1.48 29.49
CA LEU A 197 -6.46 2.50 28.67
C LEU A 197 -7.35 2.85 27.47
N GLY A 198 -7.22 4.07 26.95
CA GLY A 198 -7.87 4.46 25.70
C GLY A 198 -7.35 3.65 24.52
N GLY A 199 -8.19 3.41 23.51
CA GLY A 199 -7.85 2.57 22.36
C GLY A 199 -6.52 2.93 21.70
N LYS A 200 -6.22 4.22 21.49
CA LYS A 200 -4.95 4.66 20.91
C LYS A 200 -3.73 4.17 21.72
N LYS A 201 -3.82 4.19 23.07
CA LYS A 201 -2.74 3.72 23.95
C LYS A 201 -2.54 2.19 23.96
N VAL A 202 -3.49 1.45 23.40
CA VAL A 202 -3.39 -0.01 23.24
C VAL A 202 -2.99 -0.37 21.82
N TYR A 203 -3.68 0.17 20.82
CA TYR A 203 -3.45 -0.21 19.42
C TYR A 203 -2.11 0.28 18.88
N MET A 204 -1.66 1.49 19.28
CA MET A 204 -0.45 2.09 18.74
C MET A 204 0.83 1.33 19.17
N PRO A 205 1.06 0.99 20.45
CA PRO A 205 2.22 0.19 20.83
C PRO A 205 2.26 -1.17 20.13
N ILE A 206 1.11 -1.86 20.02
CA ILE A 206 1.03 -3.14 19.33
C ILE A 206 1.38 -2.98 17.85
N ARG A 207 0.85 -1.96 17.18
CA ARG A 207 1.15 -1.66 15.77
C ARG A 207 2.63 -1.41 15.56
N VAL A 208 3.20 -0.49 16.34
CA VAL A 208 4.61 -0.11 16.21
C VAL A 208 5.51 -1.31 16.53
N ALA A 209 5.20 -2.09 17.56
CA ALA A 209 5.98 -3.28 17.90
C ALA A 209 5.95 -4.34 16.78
N LEU A 210 4.83 -4.47 16.05
CA LEU A 210 4.70 -5.43 14.97
C LEU A 210 5.31 -4.94 13.64
N THR A 211 5.09 -3.67 13.31
CA THR A 211 5.36 -3.14 11.95
C THR A 211 6.49 -2.10 11.88
N GLY A 212 6.87 -1.49 12.99
CA GLY A 212 7.75 -0.31 13.02
C GLY A 212 7.06 1.00 12.70
N ASN A 213 5.82 0.97 12.21
CA ASN A 213 5.11 2.11 11.65
C ASN A 213 3.92 2.54 12.52
N MET A 214 3.64 3.84 12.53
CA MET A 214 2.48 4.40 13.23
C MET A 214 1.18 4.28 12.42
N HIS A 215 1.29 4.16 11.10
CA HIS A 215 0.18 4.06 10.15
C HIS A 215 0.26 2.78 9.32
N GLY A 216 -0.85 2.41 8.67
CA GLY A 216 -0.90 1.22 7.80
C GLY A 216 -2.20 0.42 7.95
N PRO A 217 -2.28 -0.76 7.34
CA PRO A 217 -3.47 -1.61 7.37
C PRO A 217 -3.88 -2.03 8.78
N ASP A 218 -5.14 -2.43 8.95
CA ASP A 218 -5.68 -2.82 10.25
C ASP A 218 -4.94 -4.04 10.84
N LEU A 219 -4.69 -4.01 12.16
CA LEU A 219 -4.04 -5.12 12.88
C LEU A 219 -4.79 -6.44 12.73
N THR A 220 -6.12 -6.39 12.62
CA THR A 220 -6.96 -7.57 12.42
C THR A 220 -6.77 -8.21 11.05
N GLN A 221 -6.25 -7.48 10.08
CA GLN A 221 -5.93 -7.97 8.75
C GLN A 221 -4.49 -8.48 8.65
N ILE A 222 -3.53 -7.76 9.25
CA ILE A 222 -2.11 -8.08 9.11
C ILE A 222 -1.64 -9.21 10.02
N ILE A 223 -2.14 -9.32 11.26
CA ILE A 223 -1.72 -10.37 12.20
C ILE A 223 -2.02 -11.78 11.68
N PRO A 224 -3.20 -12.07 11.11
CA PRO A 224 -3.45 -13.36 10.46
C PRO A 224 -2.47 -13.71 9.35
N LEU A 225 -1.97 -12.71 8.62
CA LEU A 225 -1.01 -12.90 7.52
C LEU A 225 0.41 -13.19 8.02
N PHE A 226 0.81 -12.63 9.16
CA PHE A 226 2.07 -12.98 9.80
C PHE A 226 2.03 -14.39 10.41
N GLY A 227 0.89 -14.82 10.92
CA GLY A 227 0.77 -15.99 11.78
C GLY A 227 1.25 -15.72 13.21
N LEU A 228 0.87 -16.58 14.14
CA LEU A 228 1.11 -16.36 15.58
C LEU A 228 2.61 -16.28 15.92
N ASN A 229 3.39 -17.26 15.49
CA ASN A 229 4.81 -17.34 15.82
C ASN A 229 5.57 -16.11 15.35
N ARG A 230 5.39 -15.72 14.07
CA ARG A 230 6.07 -14.56 13.52
C ARG A 230 5.61 -13.24 14.13
N THR A 231 4.32 -13.12 14.49
CA THR A 231 3.81 -11.97 15.24
C THR A 231 4.55 -11.82 16.57
N ILE A 232 4.70 -12.90 17.34
CA ILE A 232 5.41 -12.91 18.63
C ILE A 232 6.89 -12.58 18.44
N GLU A 233 7.55 -13.21 17.47
CA GLU A 233 8.98 -12.98 17.18
C GLU A 233 9.26 -11.51 16.82
N ARG A 234 8.45 -10.92 15.94
CA ARG A 234 8.59 -9.51 15.54
C ARG A 234 8.38 -8.55 16.70
N ILE A 235 7.29 -8.74 17.48
CA ILE A 235 7.00 -7.90 18.64
C ILE A 235 8.12 -8.02 19.68
N ASN A 236 8.58 -9.22 20.00
CA ASN A 236 9.69 -9.40 20.94
C ASN A 236 11.01 -8.86 20.40
N GLY A 237 11.23 -8.95 19.10
CA GLY A 237 12.41 -8.40 18.42
C GLY A 237 12.47 -6.87 18.49
N SER A 238 11.33 -6.20 18.30
CA SER A 238 11.24 -4.75 18.39
C SER A 238 11.45 -4.24 19.82
N MET A 239 10.88 -4.95 20.81
CA MET A 239 11.05 -4.60 22.23
C MET A 239 12.49 -4.72 22.73
N LYS A 240 13.34 -5.52 22.08
CA LYS A 240 14.78 -5.62 22.41
C LYS A 240 15.61 -4.46 21.83
N LYS A 241 15.03 -3.66 20.93
CA LYS A 241 15.71 -2.51 20.28
C LYS A 241 15.47 -1.18 21.00
N ILE A 242 14.67 -1.21 22.07
CA ILE A 242 14.35 -0.08 22.92
C ILE A 242 15.20 -0.12 24.17
#